data_a515e574912b055fdf345fd9b16984d7
#
_entry.id   a515e574912b055fdf345fd9b16984d7
#
_cell.length_a   1.000
_cell.length_b   1.000
_cell.length_c   1.000
_cell.angle_alpha   90.00
_cell.angle_beta   90.00
_cell.angle_gamma   90.00
#
_symmetry.space_group_name_H-M   'P 1'
#
loop_
_entity.id
_entity.type
_entity.pdbx_description
1 polymer ?
#
loop_
_entity_poly.entity_id
_entity_poly.type
_entity_poly.pdbx_seq_one_letter_code
_entity_poly.pdbx_strand_id
1 'polypeptide(L)'
;MNKLLTIIFFLVFTSVHAGGHISKKQKKEAIQCLGHYSATAVLPADTIEVTDMEMALASVKVIRSFLQKEQVSDDEMNKGMNEHVDKVYGKPFDIDMNNECNKFIYKLIPGSKEEIEKLSRTIYGG
;
A
#
# COMPACT_ATOMS: atom_id res chain seq x y z
N MET A 1 -23.97 -42.67 -10.42
CA MET A 1 -23.87 -42.01 -10.15
C MET A 1 -23.30 -41.17 -9.86
N ASN A 2 -23.32 -41.46 -10.08
CA ASN A 2 -22.80 -40.68 -9.82
C ASN A 2 -22.20 -39.84 -9.76
N LYS A 3 -22.01 -39.98 -9.88
CA LYS A 3 -21.54 -39.23 -9.69
C LYS A 3 -21.04 -38.22 -9.54
N LEU A 4 -21.08 -38.31 -9.47
CA LEU A 4 -20.70 -37.36 -9.25
C LEU A 4 -20.22 -36.56 -9.00
N LEU A 5 -20.04 -36.75 -8.92
CA LEU A 5 -19.56 -35.95 -8.68
C LEU A 5 -19.05 -35.18 -8.58
N THR A 6 -18.92 -35.40 -8.74
CA THR A 6 -18.38 -34.55 -8.64
C THR A 6 -18.05 -33.54 -8.54
N ILE A 7 -18.02 -33.76 -8.61
CA ILE A 7 -17.66 -32.69 -8.48
C ILE A 7 -17.22 -31.82 -8.17
N ILE A 8 -17.06 -32.13 -8.05
CA ILE A 8 -16.55 -31.23 -7.74
C ILE A 8 -16.05 -30.47 -7.60
N PHE A 9 -16.00 -30.78 -7.67
CA PHE A 9 -15.35 -29.92 -7.58
C PHE A 9 -14.92 -29.12 -7.43
N PHE A 10 -14.90 -29.34 -7.54
CA PHE A 10 -14.34 -28.40 -7.53
C PHE A 10 -13.94 -27.62 -7.29
N LEU A 11 -13.84 -27.85 -7.26
CA LEU A 11 -13.36 -26.99 -7.13
C LEU A 11 -12.90 -26.26 -7.02
N VAL A 12 -12.76 -26.75 -7.13
CA VAL A 12 -12.18 -25.91 -7.05
C VAL A 12 -11.94 -25.07 -7.05
N PHE A 13 -11.75 -25.15 -6.97
CA PHE A 13 -11.33 -24.19 -6.95
C PHE A 13 -10.92 -23.43 -6.59
N THR A 14 -10.59 -23.52 -6.42
CA THR A 14 -10.21 -22.87 -5.91
C THR A 14 -9.42 -22.26 -5.86
N SER A 15 -8.98 -22.53 -6.02
CA SER A 15 -8.18 -22.01 -5.86
C SER A 15 -7.64 -21.09 -6.16
N VAL A 16 -7.79 -21.27 -6.45
CA VAL A 16 -7.36 -20.48 -6.89
C VAL A 16 -7.09 -19.19 -6.74
N HIS A 17 -6.96 -18.84 -6.53
CA HIS A 17 -6.78 -17.56 -6.26
C HIS A 17 -5.59 -17.24 -5.57
N ALA A 18 -4.66 -17.94 -5.63
CA ALA A 18 -3.41 -17.73 -5.04
C ALA A 18 -2.84 -16.44 -5.55
N GLY A 19 -2.66 -15.43 -4.76
CA GLY A 19 -2.14 -14.13 -5.13
C GLY A 19 -3.03 -13.39 -6.12
N GLY A 20 -2.82 -12.11 -6.31
CA GLY A 20 -3.52 -11.37 -7.33
C GLY A 20 -4.98 -11.12 -7.06
N HIS A 21 -5.34 -10.79 -5.82
CA HIS A 21 -6.72 -10.43 -5.48
C HIS A 21 -7.10 -9.03 -5.90
N ILE A 22 -6.13 -8.16 -6.13
CA ILE A 22 -6.42 -6.78 -6.47
C ILE A 22 -6.41 -6.60 -7.98
N SER A 23 -7.20 -5.62 -8.45
CA SER A 23 -7.25 -5.30 -9.88
C SER A 23 -6.00 -4.53 -10.30
N LYS A 24 -5.78 -4.43 -11.61
CA LYS A 24 -4.69 -3.61 -12.14
C LYS A 24 -4.83 -2.16 -11.71
N LYS A 25 -6.06 -1.66 -11.66
CA LYS A 25 -6.33 -0.30 -11.24
C LYS A 25 -5.97 -0.11 -9.77
N GLN A 26 -6.38 -1.03 -8.91
CA GLN A 26 -6.06 -0.97 -7.49
C GLN A 26 -4.56 -1.06 -7.27
N LYS A 27 -3.87 -1.92 -8.00
CA LYS A 27 -2.42 -2.02 -7.91
C LYS A 27 -1.76 -0.71 -8.27
N LYS A 28 -2.19 -0.09 -9.37
CA LYS A 28 -1.64 1.18 -9.83
C LYS A 28 -1.85 2.28 -8.78
N GLU A 29 -3.06 2.37 -8.23
CA GLU A 29 -3.36 3.36 -7.21
C GLU A 29 -2.54 3.12 -5.93
N ALA A 30 -2.39 1.86 -5.52
CA ALA A 30 -1.60 1.54 -4.34
C ALA A 30 -0.14 1.94 -4.54
N ILE A 31 0.42 1.73 -5.73
CA ILE A 31 1.80 2.12 -6.02
C ILE A 31 1.94 3.64 -6.05
N GLN A 32 0.94 4.36 -6.56
CA GLN A 32 0.94 5.81 -6.50
C GLN A 32 0.93 6.32 -5.07
N CYS A 33 0.11 5.71 -4.22
CA CYS A 33 0.08 6.06 -2.80
C CYS A 33 1.39 5.72 -2.11
N LEU A 34 2.01 4.60 -2.49
CA LEU A 34 3.34 4.26 -2.00
C LEU A 34 4.34 5.37 -2.36
N GLY A 35 4.26 5.89 -3.58
CA GLY A 35 5.08 7.02 -4.01
C GLY A 35 4.81 8.28 -3.21
N HIS A 36 3.54 8.57 -2.97
CA HIS A 36 3.15 9.74 -2.16
C HIS A 36 3.72 9.66 -0.75
N TYR A 37 3.53 8.53 -0.07
CA TYR A 37 4.04 8.37 1.29
C TYR A 37 5.56 8.39 1.33
N SER A 38 6.22 7.83 0.32
CA SER A 38 7.67 7.87 0.24
C SER A 38 8.20 9.28 0.09
N ALA A 39 7.55 10.08 -0.77
CA ALA A 39 7.92 11.49 -0.94
C ALA A 39 7.66 12.29 0.33
N THR A 40 6.54 12.01 1.01
CA THR A 40 6.19 12.67 2.28
C THR A 40 7.25 12.38 3.35
N ALA A 41 7.72 11.14 3.40
CA ALA A 41 8.67 10.71 4.43
C ALA A 41 10.03 11.40 4.31
N VAL A 42 10.38 11.93 3.15
CA VAL A 42 11.67 12.59 2.94
C VAL A 42 11.57 14.11 2.80
N LEU A 43 10.40 14.68 3.13
CA LEU A 43 10.27 16.14 3.13
C LEU A 43 11.15 16.75 4.23
N PRO A 44 11.60 18.01 4.05
CA PRO A 44 12.36 18.68 5.10
C PRO A 44 11.58 18.74 6.40
N ALA A 45 12.24 18.42 7.51
CA ALA A 45 11.59 18.25 8.81
C ALA A 45 10.86 19.51 9.30
N ASP A 46 11.27 20.70 8.82
CA ASP A 46 10.64 21.94 9.23
C ASP A 46 9.40 22.29 8.39
N THR A 47 9.06 21.45 7.42
CA THR A 47 7.91 21.71 6.52
C THR A 47 6.75 20.75 6.75
N ILE A 48 6.88 19.81 7.67
CA ILE A 48 5.85 18.81 7.91
C ILE A 48 5.86 18.40 9.38
N GLU A 49 4.69 18.02 9.90
CA GLU A 49 4.58 17.52 11.26
C GLU A 49 5.28 16.16 11.37
N VAL A 50 5.95 15.94 12.49
CA VAL A 50 6.64 14.67 12.73
C VAL A 50 5.67 13.49 12.65
N THR A 51 4.47 13.67 13.19
CA THR A 51 3.47 12.60 13.16
C THR A 51 3.08 12.22 11.72
N ASP A 52 2.99 13.20 10.82
CA ASP A 52 2.67 12.92 9.42
C ASP A 52 3.81 12.16 8.74
N MET A 53 5.05 12.50 9.08
CA MET A 53 6.22 11.81 8.54
C MET A 53 6.27 10.36 9.05
N GLU A 54 6.01 10.15 10.34
CA GLU A 54 5.99 8.82 10.94
C GLU A 54 4.89 7.96 10.33
N MET A 55 3.70 8.55 10.12
CA MET A 55 2.60 7.84 9.49
C MET A 55 2.93 7.46 8.05
N ALA A 56 3.63 8.35 7.34
CA ALA A 56 4.05 8.08 5.97
C ALA A 56 5.03 6.89 5.91
N LEU A 57 6.02 6.89 6.79
CA LEU A 57 6.98 5.79 6.87
C LEU A 57 6.30 4.46 7.18
N ALA A 58 5.39 4.48 8.14
CA ALA A 58 4.63 3.27 8.50
C ALA A 58 3.78 2.80 7.33
N SER A 59 3.16 3.74 6.62
CA SER A 59 2.32 3.41 5.46
C SER A 59 3.14 2.74 4.36
N VAL A 60 4.35 3.23 4.09
CA VAL A 60 5.25 2.60 3.11
C VAL A 60 5.46 1.13 3.47
N LYS A 61 5.76 0.84 4.73
CA LYS A 61 6.02 -0.54 5.16
C LYS A 61 4.80 -1.43 4.97
N VAL A 62 3.63 -0.96 5.39
CA VAL A 62 2.40 -1.75 5.31
C VAL A 62 2.01 -2.00 3.85
N ILE A 63 2.09 -0.97 3.01
CA ILE A 63 1.73 -1.11 1.59
C ILE A 63 2.69 -2.04 0.87
N ARG A 64 4.00 -1.90 1.09
CA ARG A 64 4.97 -2.78 0.44
C ARG A 64 4.73 -4.23 0.83
N SER A 65 4.49 -4.49 2.11
CA SER A 65 4.21 -5.84 2.60
C SER A 65 2.97 -6.42 1.92
N PHE A 66 1.92 -5.62 1.83
CA PHE A 66 0.68 -6.05 1.18
C PHE A 66 0.91 -6.35 -0.31
N LEU A 67 1.58 -5.45 -1.02
CA LEU A 67 1.82 -5.64 -2.45
C LEU A 67 2.72 -6.84 -2.72
N GLN A 68 3.68 -7.13 -1.85
CA GLN A 68 4.51 -8.32 -1.97
C GLN A 68 3.65 -9.59 -1.87
N LYS A 69 2.70 -9.61 -0.95
CA LYS A 69 1.76 -10.73 -0.81
C LYS A 69 0.87 -10.87 -2.04
N GLU A 70 0.61 -9.76 -2.73
CA GLU A 70 -0.18 -9.74 -3.96
C GLU A 70 0.69 -10.01 -5.20
N GLN A 71 1.91 -10.49 -5.01
CA GLN A 71 2.82 -10.89 -6.08
C GLN A 71 3.35 -9.72 -6.91
N VAL A 72 3.36 -8.51 -6.38
CA VAL A 72 3.95 -7.35 -7.05
C VAL A 72 5.45 -7.36 -6.75
N SER A 73 6.28 -7.30 -7.79
CA SER A 73 7.73 -7.33 -7.60
C SER A 73 8.26 -6.03 -7.03
N ASP A 74 9.42 -6.10 -6.38
CA ASP A 74 10.10 -4.91 -5.87
C ASP A 74 10.43 -3.94 -7.01
N ASP A 75 10.82 -4.45 -8.17
CA ASP A 75 11.13 -3.61 -9.32
C ASP A 75 9.92 -2.80 -9.77
N GLU A 76 8.75 -3.42 -9.83
CA GLU A 76 7.53 -2.74 -10.21
C GLU A 76 7.16 -1.67 -9.20
N MET A 77 7.26 -2.00 -7.91
CA MET A 77 6.98 -1.03 -6.84
C MET A 77 7.95 0.14 -6.89
N ASN A 78 9.24 -0.14 -7.03
CA ASN A 78 10.26 0.90 -7.03
C ASN A 78 10.13 1.81 -8.24
N LYS A 79 9.81 1.25 -9.41
CA LYS A 79 9.62 2.05 -10.61
C LYS A 79 8.46 3.03 -10.45
N GLY A 80 7.31 2.54 -10.02
CA GLY A 80 6.14 3.39 -9.85
C GLY A 80 6.32 4.42 -8.75
N MET A 81 6.96 4.01 -7.66
CA MET A 81 7.27 4.90 -6.55
C MET A 81 8.18 6.04 -7.00
N ASN A 82 9.25 5.69 -7.71
CA ASN A 82 10.21 6.70 -8.18
C ASN A 82 9.61 7.65 -9.19
N GLU A 83 8.74 7.16 -10.08
CA GLU A 83 8.04 8.03 -11.04
C GLU A 83 7.22 9.08 -10.31
N HIS A 84 6.54 8.69 -9.24
CA HIS A 84 5.74 9.63 -8.48
C HIS A 84 6.63 10.61 -7.70
N VAL A 85 7.66 10.11 -7.04
CA VAL A 85 8.59 10.96 -6.28
C VAL A 85 9.20 12.03 -7.19
N ASP A 86 9.61 11.64 -8.40
CA ASP A 86 10.17 12.58 -9.37
C ASP A 86 9.19 13.69 -9.74
N LYS A 87 7.91 13.36 -9.85
CA LYS A 87 6.88 14.35 -10.19
C LYS A 87 6.66 15.38 -9.10
N VAL A 88 6.81 14.99 -7.84
CA VAL A 88 6.50 15.87 -6.71
C VAL A 88 7.75 16.40 -6.01
N TYR A 89 8.93 16.07 -6.51
CA TYR A 89 10.18 16.50 -5.90
C TYR A 89 10.22 18.02 -5.75
N GLY A 90 10.55 18.48 -4.56
CA GLY A 90 10.62 19.92 -4.28
C GLY A 90 9.27 20.58 -4.01
N LYS A 91 8.16 19.85 -4.12
CA LYS A 91 6.85 20.39 -3.84
C LYS A 91 6.49 20.18 -2.37
N PRO A 92 5.61 21.05 -1.82
CA PRO A 92 5.21 20.90 -0.43
C PRO A 92 4.34 19.65 -0.20
N PHE A 93 4.12 19.34 1.07
CA PHE A 93 3.25 18.25 1.47
C PHE A 93 1.86 18.39 0.85
N ASP A 94 1.40 17.36 0.17
CA ASP A 94 0.10 17.36 -0.48
C ASP A 94 -0.93 16.72 0.46
N ILE A 95 -1.58 17.57 1.25
CA ILE A 95 -2.56 17.08 2.25
C ILE A 95 -3.77 16.43 1.58
N ASP A 96 -4.20 16.94 0.44
CA ASP A 96 -5.35 16.37 -0.24
C ASP A 96 -5.06 14.97 -0.75
N MET A 97 -3.92 14.77 -1.38
CA MET A 97 -3.53 13.45 -1.82
C MET A 97 -3.31 12.50 -0.63
N ASN A 98 -2.77 13.04 0.47
CA ASN A 98 -2.58 12.24 1.68
C ASN A 98 -3.90 11.70 2.20
N ASN A 99 -4.92 12.56 2.25
CA ASN A 99 -6.25 12.14 2.71
C ASN A 99 -6.87 11.11 1.77
N GLU A 100 -6.71 11.30 0.46
CA GLU A 100 -7.23 10.36 -0.52
C GLU A 100 -6.52 9.01 -0.44
N CYS A 101 -5.20 9.04 -0.30
CA CYS A 101 -4.44 7.79 -0.15
C CYS A 101 -4.81 7.07 1.14
N ASN A 102 -4.95 7.79 2.25
CA ASN A 102 -5.38 7.17 3.50
C ASN A 102 -6.72 6.46 3.32
N LYS A 103 -7.68 7.15 2.72
CA LYS A 103 -9.01 6.58 2.49
C LYS A 103 -8.93 5.32 1.62
N PHE A 104 -8.16 5.40 0.53
CA PHE A 104 -8.02 4.28 -0.40
C PHE A 104 -7.33 3.09 0.27
N ILE A 105 -6.21 3.32 0.95
CA ILE A 105 -5.42 2.25 1.56
C ILE A 105 -6.17 1.59 2.72
N TYR A 106 -6.84 2.37 3.56
CA TYR A 106 -7.58 1.81 4.70
C TYR A 106 -8.71 0.90 4.22
N LYS A 107 -9.27 1.18 3.06
CA LYS A 107 -10.31 0.34 2.48
C LYS A 107 -9.72 -0.87 1.78
N LEU A 108 -8.62 -0.69 1.06
CA LEU A 108 -7.99 -1.77 0.29
C LEU A 108 -7.39 -2.84 1.20
N ILE A 109 -6.74 -2.42 2.29
CA ILE A 109 -6.03 -3.32 3.20
C ILE A 109 -6.74 -3.30 4.56
N PRO A 110 -7.61 -4.29 4.83
CA PRO A 110 -8.33 -4.32 6.11
C PRO A 110 -7.36 -4.32 7.30
N GLY A 111 -7.67 -3.49 8.29
CA GLY A 111 -6.85 -3.38 9.50
C GLY A 111 -5.60 -2.51 9.34
N SER A 112 -5.37 -1.95 8.15
CA SER A 112 -4.15 -1.17 7.91
C SER A 112 -4.10 0.12 8.71
N LYS A 113 -5.24 0.75 8.96
CA LYS A 113 -5.24 2.00 9.74
C LYS A 113 -4.63 1.77 11.12
N GLU A 114 -5.11 0.75 11.82
CA GLU A 114 -4.61 0.41 13.16
C GLU A 114 -3.16 -0.01 13.12
N GLU A 115 -2.79 -0.79 12.10
CA GLU A 115 -1.41 -1.25 11.95
C GLU A 115 -0.46 -0.09 11.69
N ILE A 116 -0.84 0.82 10.80
CA ILE A 116 -0.04 2.00 10.48
C ILE A 116 0.12 2.88 11.71
N GLU A 117 -0.96 3.12 12.44
CA GLU A 117 -0.90 3.92 13.66
C GLU A 117 0.01 3.30 14.70
N LYS A 118 -0.07 1.98 14.85
CA LYS A 118 0.79 1.27 15.80
C LYS A 118 2.25 1.36 15.41
N LEU A 119 2.57 1.11 14.13
CA LEU A 119 3.94 1.18 13.64
C LEU A 119 4.51 2.59 13.75
N SER A 120 3.69 3.62 13.44
CA SER A 120 4.17 4.99 13.47
C SER A 120 4.68 5.38 14.85
N ARG A 121 4.04 4.86 15.89
CA ARG A 121 4.45 5.17 17.27
C ARG A 121 5.77 4.51 17.66
N THR A 122 6.23 3.51 16.91
CA THR A 122 7.48 2.81 17.23
C THR A 122 8.68 3.34 16.44
N ILE A 123 8.46 4.22 15.45
CA ILE A 123 9.55 4.66 14.58
C ILE A 123 10.54 5.55 15.32
N TYR A 124 10.07 6.51 16.08
CA TYR A 124 10.93 7.39 16.85
C TYR A 124 10.67 7.31 18.36
N GLY A 125 9.49 6.91 18.72
CA GLY A 125 9.07 6.90 20.10
C GLY A 125 9.42 5.63 20.85
N GLY A 126 9.74 4.62 20.12
CA GLY A 126 10.11 3.35 20.71
C GLY A 126 9.07 2.79 21.66
#